data_5a152965e703f23c2f6d00a5c8546018
#
_entry.id   5a152965e703f23c2f6d00a5c8546018
#
_cell.length_a   1.000
_cell.length_b   1.000
_cell.length_c   1.000
_cell.angle_alpha   90.00
_cell.angle_beta   90.00
_cell.angle_gamma   90.00
#
_symmetry.space_group_name_H-M   'P 1'
#
loop_
_entity.id
_entity.type
_entity.pdbx_description
1 polymer ?
#
loop_
_entity_poly.entity_id
_entity_poly.type
_entity_poly.pdbx_seq_one_letter_code
_entity_poly.pdbx_strand_id
1 'polypeptide(L)'
;MYKRQPVNLGYQNVFFTLFLGLLTIWGIDTLCHRAGNQTFLWIGKILIAAAGCLAAWLLQTDYDYKGIILILLLYLFHDQKFLCTLVSCLSLLWEAPACLAFIPINLYNGKRGISLKYFFYLFYPVHLLVYGLILHFCFLN
;
A
#
# COMPACT_ATOMS: atom_id res chain seq x y z
N MET A 1 34.09 1.85 6.96
CA MET A 1 33.48 2.56 8.09
C MET A 1 31.98 2.63 7.86
N TYR A 2 31.23 1.64 8.33
CA TYR A 2 29.78 1.54 8.17
C TYR A 2 29.14 2.60 9.07
N LYS A 3 28.69 3.71 8.49
CA LYS A 3 27.85 4.66 9.22
C LYS A 3 26.55 3.91 9.56
N ARG A 4 26.38 3.53 10.83
CA ARG A 4 25.07 3.13 11.36
C ARG A 4 24.11 4.28 11.03
N GLN A 5 23.20 4.05 10.09
CA GLN A 5 22.10 4.97 9.92
C GLN A 5 21.35 5.00 11.25
N PRO A 6 21.10 6.18 11.82
CA PRO A 6 20.29 6.25 13.03
C PRO A 6 18.94 5.62 12.67
N VAL A 7 18.53 4.66 13.48
CA VAL A 7 17.17 4.08 13.39
C VAL A 7 16.23 5.26 13.59
N ASN A 8 15.64 5.73 12.51
CA ASN A 8 14.71 6.85 12.53
C ASN A 8 13.38 6.31 13.06
N LEU A 9 13.23 6.30 14.38
CA LEU A 9 12.02 5.85 15.09
C LEU A 9 10.79 6.73 14.80
N GLY A 10 10.96 7.78 13.97
CA GLY A 10 9.91 8.72 13.61
C GLY A 10 8.99 8.27 12.47
N TYR A 11 9.40 7.31 11.63
CA TYR A 11 8.56 6.81 10.55
C TYR A 11 7.93 5.48 10.91
N GLN A 12 6.60 5.44 10.87
CA GLN A 12 5.81 4.24 11.10
C GLN A 12 5.89 3.32 9.87
N ASN A 13 5.91 1.99 10.11
CA ASN A 13 5.94 0.99 9.07
C ASN A 13 4.74 1.13 8.10
N VAL A 14 4.94 0.76 6.83
CA VAL A 14 3.91 0.72 5.77
C VAL A 14 2.60 0.05 6.20
N PHE A 15 2.67 -0.93 7.11
CA PHE A 15 1.48 -1.60 7.67
C PHE A 15 0.53 -0.64 8.40
N PHE A 16 1.02 0.43 9.01
CA PHE A 16 0.17 1.44 9.62
C PHE A 16 -0.62 2.23 8.58
N THR A 17 0.02 2.58 7.46
CA THR A 17 -0.69 3.22 6.32
C THR A 17 -1.80 2.32 5.79
N LEU A 18 -1.49 1.02 5.57
CA LEU A 18 -2.47 0.04 5.10
C LEU A 18 -3.62 -0.15 6.10
N PHE A 19 -3.32 -0.23 7.39
CA PHE A 19 -4.31 -0.37 8.44
C PHE A 19 -5.26 0.83 8.51
N LEU A 20 -4.72 2.05 8.47
CA LEU A 20 -5.53 3.28 8.43
C LEU A 20 -6.37 3.36 7.15
N GLY A 21 -5.82 2.95 6.01
CA GLY A 21 -6.54 2.86 4.75
C GLY A 21 -7.73 1.90 4.83
N LEU A 22 -7.53 0.72 5.41
CA LEU A 22 -8.60 -0.26 5.63
C LEU A 22 -9.67 0.25 6.58
N LEU A 23 -9.28 0.92 7.69
CA LEU A 23 -10.24 1.55 8.60
C LEU A 23 -11.06 2.64 7.91
N THR A 24 -10.42 3.43 7.06
CA THR A 24 -11.09 4.48 6.28
C THR A 24 -12.11 3.87 5.31
N ILE A 25 -11.75 2.81 4.58
CA ILE A 25 -12.67 2.08 3.69
C ILE A 25 -13.83 1.49 4.50
N TRP A 26 -13.53 0.80 5.59
CA TRP A 26 -14.54 0.19 6.45
C TRP A 26 -15.53 1.23 7.01
N GLY A 27 -15.03 2.41 7.40
CA GLY A 27 -15.87 3.52 7.82
C GLY A 27 -16.80 4.03 6.72
N ILE A 28 -16.28 4.18 5.49
CA ILE A 28 -17.06 4.59 4.31
C ILE A 28 -18.13 3.54 3.99
N ASP A 29 -17.77 2.26 3.98
CA ASP A 29 -18.68 1.16 3.69
C ASP A 29 -19.80 1.07 4.73
N THR A 30 -19.46 1.14 6.01
CA THR A 30 -20.43 1.18 7.11
C THR A 30 -21.41 2.35 6.98
N LEU A 31 -20.92 3.52 6.57
CA LEU A 31 -21.75 4.69 6.32
C LEU A 31 -22.71 4.44 5.14
N CYS A 32 -22.22 3.83 4.06
CA CYS A 32 -23.03 3.50 2.88
C CYS A 32 -24.20 2.59 3.24
N HIS A 33 -24.00 1.63 4.13
CA HIS A 33 -25.06 0.71 4.58
C HIS A 33 -26.09 1.36 5.53
N ARG A 34 -25.76 2.46 6.20
CA ARG A 34 -26.63 3.09 7.22
C ARG A 34 -27.36 4.34 6.74
N ALA A 35 -26.81 5.06 5.78
CA ALA A 35 -27.35 6.37 5.38
C ALA A 35 -28.43 6.24 4.31
N GLY A 36 -29.62 6.73 4.61
CA GLY A 36 -30.75 6.82 3.67
C GLY A 36 -30.74 8.08 2.81
N ASN A 37 -29.95 9.11 3.16
CA ASN A 37 -29.92 10.39 2.43
C ASN A 37 -28.60 10.54 1.65
N GLN A 38 -28.72 10.77 0.34
CA GLN A 38 -27.58 10.88 -0.57
C GLN A 38 -26.62 12.02 -0.23
N THR A 39 -27.14 13.18 0.16
CA THR A 39 -26.30 14.33 0.55
C THR A 39 -25.49 14.04 1.80
N PHE A 40 -26.11 13.43 2.80
CA PHE A 40 -25.42 13.01 4.03
C PHE A 40 -24.33 11.96 3.75
N LEU A 41 -24.57 11.06 2.81
CA LEU A 41 -23.58 10.06 2.34
C LEU A 41 -22.32 10.72 1.78
N TRP A 42 -22.47 11.70 0.88
CA TRP A 42 -21.31 12.37 0.27
C TRP A 42 -20.50 13.16 1.30
N ILE A 43 -21.16 13.90 2.17
CA ILE A 43 -20.49 14.65 3.24
C ILE A 43 -19.74 13.70 4.17
N GLY A 44 -20.39 12.61 4.59
CA GLY A 44 -19.79 11.63 5.48
C GLY A 44 -18.57 10.93 4.86
N LYS A 45 -18.62 10.55 3.56
CA LYS A 45 -17.47 9.98 2.83
C LYS A 45 -16.29 10.93 2.84
N ILE A 46 -16.51 12.21 2.55
CA ILE A 46 -15.46 13.23 2.54
C ILE A 46 -14.86 13.41 3.95
N LEU A 47 -15.69 13.45 4.99
CA LEU A 47 -15.23 13.60 6.37
C LEU A 47 -14.40 12.39 6.82
N ILE A 48 -14.82 11.15 6.51
CA ILE A 48 -14.08 9.94 6.87
C ILE A 48 -12.75 9.88 6.11
N ALA A 49 -12.75 10.23 4.82
CA ALA A 49 -11.52 10.29 4.03
C ALA A 49 -10.55 11.34 4.57
N ALA A 50 -11.04 12.54 4.91
CA ALA A 50 -10.24 13.60 5.51
C ALA A 50 -9.68 13.20 6.87
N ALA A 51 -10.46 12.53 7.71
CA ALA A 51 -10.03 12.01 9.01
C ALA A 51 -8.92 10.95 8.85
N GLY A 52 -9.05 10.04 7.88
CA GLY A 52 -8.03 9.05 7.55
C GLY A 52 -6.71 9.69 7.08
N CYS A 53 -6.79 10.68 6.19
CA CYS A 53 -5.62 11.43 5.73
C CYS A 53 -4.96 12.21 6.87
N LEU A 54 -5.74 12.85 7.73
CA LEU A 54 -5.24 13.59 8.89
C LEU A 54 -4.55 12.65 9.89
N ALA A 55 -5.15 11.49 10.16
CA ALA A 55 -4.57 10.48 11.04
C ALA A 55 -3.22 9.97 10.49
N ALA A 56 -3.13 9.69 9.19
CA ALA A 56 -1.90 9.25 8.56
C ALA A 56 -0.79 10.32 8.65
N TRP A 57 -1.14 11.59 8.45
CA TRP A 57 -0.21 12.70 8.58
C TRP A 57 0.26 12.91 10.03
N LEU A 58 -0.65 12.87 11.01
CA LEU A 58 -0.32 13.04 12.43
C LEU A 58 0.56 11.91 12.97
N LEU A 59 0.31 10.68 12.52
CA LEU A 59 1.06 9.48 12.92
C LEU A 59 2.37 9.32 12.15
N GLN A 60 2.68 10.22 11.20
CA GLN A 60 3.87 10.16 10.35
C GLN A 60 4.08 8.76 9.74
N THR A 61 3.02 8.23 9.12
CA THR A 61 3.10 6.92 8.45
C THR A 61 3.97 7.03 7.21
N ASP A 62 4.53 5.89 6.75
CA ASP A 62 5.54 5.80 5.69
C ASP A 62 5.13 6.51 4.39
N TYR A 63 3.86 6.39 3.98
CA TYR A 63 3.30 7.06 2.79
C TYR A 63 2.41 8.27 3.12
N ASP A 64 2.35 8.71 4.37
CA ASP A 64 1.52 9.84 4.82
C ASP A 64 0.07 9.77 4.27
N TYR A 65 -0.54 10.93 4.04
CA TYR A 65 -1.88 11.05 3.44
C TYR A 65 -1.95 10.54 1.99
N LYS A 66 -0.82 10.52 1.25
CA LYS A 66 -0.74 10.04 -0.14
C LYS A 66 -1.10 8.56 -0.25
N GLY A 67 -0.63 7.74 0.70
CA GLY A 67 -0.98 6.33 0.78
C GLY A 67 -2.49 6.12 0.99
N ILE A 68 -3.12 6.90 1.85
CA ILE A 68 -4.57 6.83 2.08
C ILE A 68 -5.35 7.23 0.81
N ILE A 69 -4.93 8.30 0.15
CA ILE A 69 -5.54 8.74 -1.12
C ILE A 69 -5.45 7.62 -2.18
N LEU A 70 -4.27 7.01 -2.34
CA LEU A 70 -4.09 5.91 -3.28
C LEU A 70 -5.02 4.73 -2.98
N ILE A 71 -5.11 4.32 -1.71
CA ILE A 71 -5.99 3.22 -1.27
C ILE A 71 -7.46 3.56 -1.55
N LEU A 72 -7.89 4.79 -1.28
CA LEU A 72 -9.24 5.25 -1.57
C LEU A 72 -9.54 5.29 -3.06
N LEU A 73 -8.59 5.74 -3.90
CA LEU A 73 -8.75 5.74 -5.35
C LEU A 73 -8.89 4.32 -5.90
N LEU A 74 -8.06 3.38 -5.43
CA LEU A 74 -8.17 1.97 -5.80
C LEU A 74 -9.53 1.38 -5.40
N TYR A 75 -10.05 1.73 -4.21
CA TYR A 75 -11.35 1.28 -3.74
C TYR A 75 -12.50 1.89 -4.55
N LEU A 76 -12.49 3.19 -4.83
CA LEU A 76 -13.56 3.88 -5.54
C LEU A 76 -13.68 3.45 -7.01
N PHE A 77 -12.55 3.16 -7.66
CA PHE A 77 -12.49 2.83 -9.08
C PHE A 77 -12.24 1.35 -9.36
N HIS A 78 -12.40 0.46 -8.35
CA HIS A 78 -12.07 -0.97 -8.48
C HIS A 78 -12.87 -1.67 -9.61
N ASP A 79 -14.09 -1.22 -9.89
CA ASP A 79 -14.94 -1.80 -10.95
C ASP A 79 -14.48 -1.42 -12.36
N GLN A 80 -13.76 -0.32 -12.50
CA GLN A 80 -13.34 0.23 -13.80
C GLN A 80 -11.81 0.18 -13.91
N LYS A 81 -11.27 -0.98 -14.36
CA LYS A 81 -9.83 -1.24 -14.44
C LYS A 81 -9.02 -0.12 -15.09
N PHE A 82 -9.51 0.43 -16.20
CA PHE A 82 -8.82 1.49 -16.94
C PHE A 82 -8.73 2.79 -16.12
N LEU A 83 -9.85 3.26 -15.58
CA LEU A 83 -9.89 4.47 -14.73
C LEU A 83 -9.09 4.27 -13.45
N CYS A 84 -9.20 3.10 -12.81
CA CYS A 84 -8.42 2.75 -11.64
C CYS A 84 -6.92 2.87 -11.91
N THR A 85 -6.44 2.28 -13.01
CA THR A 85 -5.03 2.37 -13.40
C THR A 85 -4.61 3.80 -13.69
N LEU A 86 -5.38 4.54 -14.47
CA LEU A 86 -5.04 5.90 -14.89
C LEU A 86 -4.97 6.85 -13.68
N VAL A 87 -6.00 6.85 -12.83
CA VAL A 87 -6.07 7.75 -11.66
C VAL A 87 -5.01 7.37 -10.62
N SER A 88 -4.76 6.07 -10.41
CA SER A 88 -3.73 5.61 -9.49
C SER A 88 -2.32 5.92 -10.00
N CYS A 89 -2.04 5.78 -11.30
CA CYS A 89 -0.78 6.21 -11.89
C CYS A 89 -0.57 7.72 -11.77
N LEU A 90 -1.62 8.53 -11.97
CA LEU A 90 -1.54 9.98 -11.78
C LEU A 90 -1.23 10.32 -10.31
N SER A 91 -1.81 9.61 -9.36
CA SER A 91 -1.52 9.83 -7.93
C SER A 91 -0.10 9.40 -7.53
N LEU A 92 0.52 8.48 -8.30
CA LEU A 92 1.87 7.95 -8.08
C LEU A 92 2.95 8.66 -8.94
N LEU A 93 2.66 9.80 -9.56
CA LEU A 93 3.64 10.53 -10.38
C LEU A 93 4.92 10.92 -9.59
N TRP A 94 4.82 11.06 -8.29
CA TRP A 94 5.97 11.31 -7.40
C TRP A 94 6.84 10.04 -7.21
N GLU A 95 6.33 8.84 -7.52
CA GLU A 95 7.03 7.55 -7.48
C GLU A 95 6.79 6.78 -8.78
N ALA A 96 7.20 7.37 -9.90
CA ALA A 96 6.92 6.86 -11.24
C ALA A 96 7.22 5.36 -11.46
N PRO A 97 8.28 4.75 -10.87
CA PRO A 97 8.52 3.31 -10.99
C PRO A 97 7.38 2.45 -10.41
N ALA A 98 6.61 2.94 -9.43
CA ALA A 98 5.48 2.22 -8.85
C ALA A 98 4.34 2.00 -9.85
N CYS A 99 4.22 2.84 -10.89
CA CYS A 99 3.24 2.67 -11.97
C CYS A 99 3.44 1.35 -12.73
N LEU A 100 4.65 0.79 -12.77
CA LEU A 100 4.91 -0.51 -13.40
C LEU A 100 4.15 -1.66 -12.74
N ALA A 101 3.78 -1.53 -11.47
CA ALA A 101 2.98 -2.53 -10.76
C ALA A 101 1.58 -2.71 -11.37
N PHE A 102 1.05 -1.70 -12.07
CA PHE A 102 -0.26 -1.82 -12.74
C PHE A 102 -0.23 -2.72 -13.96
N ILE A 103 0.93 -3.00 -14.56
CA ILE A 103 1.05 -3.93 -15.67
C ILE A 103 0.58 -5.33 -15.25
N PRO A 104 1.19 -6.00 -14.25
CA PRO A 104 0.72 -7.31 -13.80
C PRO A 104 -0.70 -7.27 -13.20
N ILE A 105 -1.11 -6.16 -12.56
CA ILE A 105 -2.47 -6.01 -12.03
C ILE A 105 -3.51 -6.05 -13.15
N ASN A 106 -3.27 -5.35 -14.26
CA ASN A 106 -4.19 -5.34 -15.39
C ASN A 106 -4.17 -6.65 -16.19
N LEU A 107 -3.05 -7.36 -16.23
CA LEU A 107 -2.93 -8.66 -16.88
C LEU A 107 -3.55 -9.79 -16.04
N TYR A 108 -3.88 -9.54 -14.78
CA TYR A 108 -4.47 -10.54 -13.90
C TYR A 108 -5.87 -10.94 -14.35
N ASN A 109 -6.07 -12.23 -14.58
CA ASN A 109 -7.30 -12.81 -15.11
C ASN A 109 -8.30 -13.27 -14.02
N GLY A 110 -8.08 -12.92 -12.75
CA GLY A 110 -8.93 -13.31 -11.62
C GLY A 110 -8.80 -14.79 -11.20
N LYS A 111 -8.02 -15.61 -11.91
CA LYS A 111 -7.84 -17.02 -11.56
C LYS A 111 -6.68 -17.19 -10.57
N ARG A 112 -6.85 -18.10 -9.61
CA ARG A 112 -5.79 -18.44 -8.68
C ARG A 112 -4.63 -19.07 -9.44
N GLY A 113 -3.45 -18.49 -9.31
CA GLY A 113 -2.23 -19.03 -9.90
C GLY A 113 -1.76 -20.33 -9.23
N ILE A 114 -0.64 -20.86 -9.72
CA ILE A 114 0.01 -22.04 -9.14
C ILE A 114 0.37 -21.75 -7.68
N SER A 115 0.05 -22.69 -6.79
CA SER A 115 0.39 -22.57 -5.37
C SER A 115 1.90 -22.80 -5.16
N LEU A 116 2.66 -21.70 -5.16
CA LEU A 116 4.12 -21.72 -4.92
C LEU A 116 4.47 -21.51 -3.44
N LYS A 117 3.57 -21.89 -2.52
CA LYS A 117 3.72 -21.68 -1.09
C LYS A 117 5.08 -22.15 -0.54
N TYR A 118 5.46 -23.38 -0.84
CA TYR A 118 6.73 -23.96 -0.39
C TYR A 118 7.95 -23.31 -1.03
N PHE A 119 7.84 -22.88 -2.28
CA PHE A 119 8.90 -22.12 -2.96
C PHE A 119 9.22 -20.82 -2.24
N PHE A 120 8.21 -20.03 -1.86
CA PHE A 120 8.42 -18.78 -1.14
C PHE A 120 8.95 -18.98 0.28
N TYR A 121 8.53 -20.04 0.97
CA TYR A 121 9.07 -20.36 2.29
C TYR A 121 10.54 -20.78 2.22
N LEU A 122 10.95 -21.49 1.17
CA LEU A 122 12.34 -21.88 0.98
C LEU A 122 13.20 -20.73 0.46
N PHE A 123 12.62 -19.88 -0.38
CA PHE A 123 13.33 -18.75 -0.98
C PHE A 123 13.89 -17.79 0.07
N TYR A 124 13.10 -17.51 1.13
CA TYR A 124 13.50 -16.58 2.18
C TYR A 124 14.78 -17.00 2.93
N PRO A 125 14.92 -18.19 3.48
CA PRO A 125 16.17 -18.61 4.10
C PRO A 125 17.32 -18.79 3.11
N VAL A 126 17.04 -19.28 1.90
CA VAL A 126 18.09 -19.53 0.88
C VAL A 126 18.72 -18.22 0.40
N HIS A 127 17.95 -17.18 0.08
CA HIS A 127 18.55 -15.93 -0.37
C HIS A 127 19.37 -15.22 0.71
N LEU A 128 18.95 -15.32 1.99
CA LEU A 128 19.72 -14.80 3.11
C LEU A 128 21.05 -15.56 3.29
N LEU A 129 21.03 -16.88 3.12
CA LEU A 129 22.21 -17.72 3.19
C LEU A 129 23.18 -17.38 2.05
N VAL A 130 22.69 -17.25 0.81
CA VAL A 130 23.48 -16.83 -0.34
C VAL A 130 24.10 -15.44 -0.11
N TYR A 131 23.32 -14.49 0.38
CA TYR A 131 23.80 -13.16 0.69
C TYR A 131 24.89 -13.18 1.79
N GLY A 132 24.68 -13.96 2.85
CA GLY A 132 25.66 -14.16 3.91
C GLY A 132 26.97 -14.78 3.39
N LEU A 133 26.91 -15.76 2.50
CA LEU A 133 28.07 -16.36 1.85
C LEU A 133 28.82 -15.35 0.97
N ILE A 134 28.11 -14.56 0.17
CA ILE A 134 28.72 -13.50 -0.65
C ILE A 134 29.45 -12.49 0.23
N LEU A 135 28.83 -12.04 1.32
CA LEU A 135 29.46 -11.12 2.27
C LEU A 135 30.72 -11.74 2.90
N HIS A 136 30.65 -13.02 3.28
CA HIS A 136 31.79 -13.72 3.89
C HIS A 136 32.97 -13.81 2.91
N PHE A 137 32.72 -14.22 1.67
CA PHE A 137 33.78 -14.37 0.67
C PHE A 137 34.31 -13.03 0.09
N CYS A 138 33.46 -12.00 -0.01
CA CYS A 138 33.88 -10.73 -0.61
C CYS A 138 34.46 -9.73 0.40
N PHE A 139 34.13 -9.82 1.68
CA PHE A 139 34.49 -8.79 2.67
C PHE A 139 35.27 -9.30 3.89
N LEU A 140 35.34 -10.62 4.12
CA LEU A 140 36.08 -11.22 5.23
C LEU A 140 37.32 -12.01 4.80
N ASN A 141 37.60 -12.07 3.51
CA ASN A 141 38.87 -12.49 2.93
C ASN A 141 39.57 -11.25 2.34
#